data_3a12b943c1078dd2b1008facd9bd7a69
#
_entry.id   3a12b943c1078dd2b1008facd9bd7a69
#
_cell.length_a   1.000
_cell.length_b   1.000
_cell.length_c   1.000
_cell.angle_alpha   90.00
_cell.angle_beta   90.00
_cell.angle_gamma   90.00
#
_symmetry.space_group_name_H-M   'P 1'
#
loop_
_entity.id
_entity.type
_entity.pdbx_description
1 polymer ?
#
loop_
_entity_poly.entity_id
_entity_poly.type
_entity_poly.pdbx_seq_one_letter_code
_entity_poly.pdbx_strand_id
1 'polypeptide(L)'
;RQMYQLREGFRLEMFGQYNFDKTIFLDTRILVGAGLRFRLIDHPAFHLWQGSGYMLEHERLGIPVLAKHPNRTTVSRWNNYLSSRFNINDRVGSAWTVYIQPQFRAMRDFRLLSDINLEVDLGGPLVLVLSYQMRYDSRPPSGIKKIDTKIENTVAIVF
;
A
#
# COMPACT_ATOMS: atom_id res chain seq x y z
N ARG A 1 -3.39 -9.51 -6.11
CA ARG A 1 -2.22 -9.16 -6.93
C ARG A 1 -1.68 -10.40 -7.59
N GLN A 2 -1.38 -10.30 -8.89
CA GLN A 2 -0.72 -11.34 -9.70
C GLN A 2 0.61 -10.78 -10.22
N MET A 3 1.64 -11.63 -10.23
CA MET A 3 2.98 -11.27 -10.70
C MET A 3 3.46 -12.29 -11.73
N TYR A 4 3.93 -11.80 -12.87
CA TYR A 4 4.49 -12.63 -13.93
C TYR A 4 5.97 -12.26 -14.09
N GLN A 5 6.84 -13.23 -13.93
CA GLN A 5 8.27 -13.01 -14.14
C GLN A 5 8.55 -12.95 -15.64
N LEU A 6 9.04 -11.81 -16.11
CA LEU A 6 9.42 -11.61 -17.51
C LEU A 6 10.89 -12.03 -17.74
N ARG A 7 11.75 -11.68 -16.80
CA ARG A 7 13.16 -12.12 -16.72
C ARG A 7 13.63 -11.99 -15.29
N GLU A 8 14.84 -12.41 -15.00
CA GLU A 8 15.42 -12.26 -13.66
C GLU A 8 15.40 -10.79 -13.21
N GLY A 9 14.91 -10.55 -12.00
CA GLY A 9 14.78 -9.20 -11.43
C GLY A 9 13.72 -8.30 -12.06
N PHE A 10 12.97 -8.77 -13.09
CA PHE A 10 11.98 -7.97 -13.79
C PHE A 10 10.63 -8.69 -13.87
N ARG A 11 9.57 -8.08 -13.32
CA ARG A 11 8.24 -8.66 -13.22
C ARG A 11 7.16 -7.71 -13.73
N LEU A 12 6.16 -8.26 -14.40
CA LEU A 12 4.88 -7.60 -14.66
C LEU A 12 3.97 -7.84 -13.46
N GLU A 13 3.33 -6.78 -12.97
CA GLU A 13 2.34 -6.86 -11.90
C GLU A 13 0.97 -6.41 -12.41
N MET A 14 -0.06 -7.12 -12.00
CA MET A 14 -1.46 -6.71 -12.14
C MET A 14 -2.15 -6.84 -10.79
N PHE A 15 -3.04 -5.92 -10.47
CA PHE A 15 -3.77 -5.95 -9.21
C PHE A 15 -5.19 -5.41 -9.35
N GLY A 16 -6.06 -5.96 -8.53
CA GLY A 16 -7.37 -5.43 -8.23
C GLY A 16 -7.53 -5.36 -6.71
N GLN A 17 -8.21 -4.35 -6.20
CA GLN A 17 -8.48 -4.17 -4.79
C GLN A 17 -9.86 -3.54 -4.61
N TYR A 18 -10.58 -4.04 -3.61
CA TYR A 18 -11.85 -3.48 -3.16
C TYR A 18 -11.71 -3.07 -1.70
N ASN A 19 -12.08 -1.84 -1.37
CA ASN A 19 -12.01 -1.30 -0.02
C ASN A 19 -13.33 -0.63 0.34
N PHE A 20 -13.67 -0.68 1.63
CA PHE A 20 -14.67 0.16 2.26
C PHE A 20 -14.17 0.59 3.63
N ASP A 21 -14.51 1.79 4.07
CA ASP A 21 -14.12 2.28 5.40
C ASP A 21 -15.08 3.40 5.83
N LYS A 22 -15.95 3.06 6.76
CA LYS A 22 -16.97 4.00 7.26
C LYS A 22 -16.37 5.16 8.07
N THR A 23 -15.17 4.98 8.62
CA THR A 23 -14.53 6.02 9.46
C THR A 23 -14.07 7.22 8.64
N ILE A 24 -13.83 7.03 7.35
CA ILE A 24 -13.47 8.07 6.40
C ILE A 24 -14.55 8.31 5.34
N PHE A 25 -15.81 7.93 5.65
CA PHE A 25 -16.96 8.02 4.72
C PHE A 25 -16.74 7.31 3.38
N LEU A 26 -15.90 6.30 3.33
CA LEU A 26 -15.62 5.54 2.13
C LEU A 26 -16.61 4.38 2.00
N ASP A 27 -17.64 4.55 1.16
CA ASP A 27 -18.60 3.49 0.85
C ASP A 27 -17.96 2.39 0.01
N THR A 28 -17.23 2.79 -1.03
CA THR A 28 -16.59 1.85 -1.96
C THR A 28 -15.39 2.51 -2.62
N ARG A 29 -14.28 1.77 -2.69
CA ARG A 29 -13.12 2.11 -3.53
C ARG A 29 -12.68 0.87 -4.27
N ILE A 30 -12.69 0.96 -5.60
CA ILE A 30 -12.20 -0.09 -6.49
C ILE A 30 -10.91 0.44 -7.14
N LEU A 31 -9.85 -0.32 -7.01
CA LEU A 31 -8.56 -0.05 -7.63
C LEU A 31 -8.26 -1.18 -8.61
N VAL A 32 -7.89 -0.85 -9.84
CA VAL A 32 -7.32 -1.80 -10.79
C VAL A 32 -6.09 -1.18 -11.43
N GLY A 33 -5.06 -1.98 -11.62
CA GLY A 33 -3.82 -1.46 -12.18
C GLY A 33 -2.88 -2.52 -12.69
N ALA A 34 -1.91 -2.05 -13.46
CA ALA A 34 -0.80 -2.85 -13.94
C ALA A 34 0.49 -2.02 -13.94
N GLY A 35 1.61 -2.68 -13.79
CA GLY A 35 2.91 -2.02 -13.71
C GLY A 35 4.07 -2.99 -13.83
N LEU A 36 5.24 -2.43 -13.75
CA LEU A 36 6.49 -3.16 -13.77
C LEU A 36 7.17 -3.07 -12.41
N ARG A 37 7.81 -4.16 -12.02
CA ARG A 37 8.57 -4.27 -10.77
C ARG A 37 9.99 -4.70 -11.11
N PHE A 38 10.95 -3.95 -10.56
CA PHE A 38 12.38 -4.14 -10.75
C PHE A 38 13.03 -4.50 -9.41
N ARG A 39 13.88 -5.52 -9.41
CA ARG A 39 14.75 -5.84 -8.29
C ARG A 39 15.99 -4.96 -8.39
N LEU A 40 16.15 -4.04 -7.44
CA LEU A 40 17.29 -3.11 -7.38
C LEU A 40 18.46 -3.71 -6.61
N ILE A 41 18.17 -4.39 -5.51
CA ILE A 41 19.18 -5.02 -4.64
C ILE A 41 18.70 -6.43 -4.29
N ASP A 42 19.59 -7.37 -4.36
CA ASP A 42 19.39 -8.77 -3.98
C ASP A 42 20.59 -9.25 -3.15
N HIS A 43 20.47 -9.11 -1.85
CA HIS A 43 21.47 -9.52 -0.87
C HIS A 43 20.81 -10.36 0.22
N PRO A 44 21.43 -11.40 0.79
CA PRO A 44 20.81 -12.26 1.80
C PRO A 44 20.21 -11.49 3.00
N ALA A 45 20.85 -10.39 3.42
CA ALA A 45 20.37 -9.56 4.51
C ALA A 45 19.38 -8.46 4.06
N PHE A 46 19.32 -8.13 2.76
CA PHE A 46 18.52 -7.00 2.27
C PHE A 46 18.09 -7.16 0.83
N HIS A 47 16.80 -7.05 0.60
CA HIS A 47 16.22 -7.01 -0.74
C HIS A 47 15.52 -5.67 -0.97
N LEU A 48 15.70 -5.07 -2.13
CA LEU A 48 15.03 -3.84 -2.53
C LEU A 48 14.39 -3.99 -3.91
N TRP A 49 13.12 -3.63 -3.98
CA TRP A 49 12.33 -3.60 -5.19
C TRP A 49 11.74 -2.22 -5.41
N GLN A 50 11.70 -1.80 -6.66
CA GLN A 50 10.97 -0.62 -7.09
C GLN A 50 9.88 -1.05 -8.06
N GLY A 51 8.67 -0.54 -7.87
CA GLY A 51 7.56 -0.74 -8.79
C GLY A 51 7.01 0.58 -9.31
N SER A 52 6.57 0.57 -10.58
CA SER A 52 5.95 1.72 -11.22
C SER A 52 4.87 1.26 -12.19
N GLY A 53 3.70 1.86 -12.14
CA GLY A 53 2.60 1.43 -12.97
C GLY A 53 1.43 2.39 -13.01
N TYR A 54 0.46 2.06 -13.83
CA TYR A 54 -0.80 2.76 -13.97
C TYR A 54 -1.85 2.16 -13.03
N MET A 55 -2.66 3.00 -12.40
CA MET A 55 -3.78 2.60 -11.55
C MET A 55 -5.01 3.45 -11.89
N LEU A 56 -6.13 2.79 -12.10
CA LEU A 56 -7.45 3.40 -12.17
C LEU A 56 -8.13 3.22 -10.81
N GLU A 57 -8.58 4.33 -10.25
CA GLU A 57 -9.32 4.37 -8.99
C GLU A 57 -10.75 4.84 -9.25
N HIS A 58 -11.72 4.04 -8.82
CA HIS A 58 -13.11 4.43 -8.73
C HIS A 58 -13.51 4.50 -7.25
N GLU A 59 -13.98 5.66 -6.81
CA GLU A 59 -14.34 5.92 -5.42
C GLU A 59 -15.76 6.43 -5.31
N ARG A 60 -16.48 5.93 -4.30
CA ARG A 60 -17.77 6.41 -3.86
C ARG A 60 -17.71 6.74 -2.38
N LEU A 61 -18.10 7.97 -2.03
CA LEU A 61 -18.13 8.46 -0.66
C LEU A 61 -19.57 8.61 -0.15
N GLY A 62 -19.81 8.20 1.09
CA GLY A 62 -21.08 8.38 1.81
C GLY A 62 -21.20 9.76 2.47
N ILE A 63 -20.87 10.83 1.73
CA ILE A 63 -20.95 12.22 2.22
C ILE A 63 -22.25 12.89 1.79
N PRO A 64 -22.72 13.93 2.52
CA PRO A 64 -23.91 14.69 2.13
C PRO A 64 -23.80 15.28 0.72
N VAL A 65 -24.93 15.34 0.00
CA VAL A 65 -25.00 15.85 -1.39
C VAL A 65 -24.48 17.28 -1.53
N LEU A 66 -24.57 18.09 -0.46
CA LEU A 66 -24.09 19.49 -0.44
C LEU A 66 -22.59 19.62 -0.05
N ALA A 67 -21.88 18.51 0.14
CA ALA A 67 -20.44 18.56 0.42
C ALA A 67 -19.67 19.10 -0.80
N LYS A 68 -18.60 19.86 -0.55
CA LYS A 68 -17.73 20.41 -1.60
C LYS A 68 -16.98 19.32 -2.39
N HIS A 69 -16.79 18.14 -1.79
CA HIS A 69 -16.15 17.01 -2.43
C HIS A 69 -17.17 16.18 -3.22
N PRO A 70 -16.90 15.74 -4.45
CA PRO A 70 -17.82 14.90 -5.22
C PRO A 70 -18.00 13.53 -4.57
N ASN A 71 -19.26 13.03 -4.55
CA ASN A 71 -19.59 11.74 -3.96
C ASN A 71 -19.05 10.53 -4.76
N ARG A 72 -18.77 10.75 -6.06
CA ARG A 72 -18.18 9.73 -6.94
C ARG A 72 -17.04 10.34 -7.73
N THR A 73 -15.92 9.67 -7.74
CA THR A 73 -14.75 10.06 -8.53
C THR A 73 -14.18 8.85 -9.26
N THR A 74 -13.66 9.12 -10.46
CA THR A 74 -12.86 8.14 -11.19
C THR A 74 -11.60 8.86 -11.64
N VAL A 75 -10.46 8.41 -11.15
CA VAL A 75 -9.17 9.06 -11.38
C VAL A 75 -8.12 8.06 -11.80
N SER A 76 -7.19 8.51 -12.63
CA SER A 76 -6.00 7.76 -13.02
C SER A 76 -4.83 8.23 -12.17
N ARG A 77 -4.11 7.29 -11.56
CA ARG A 77 -2.95 7.57 -10.71
C ARG A 77 -1.71 6.84 -11.21
N TRP A 78 -0.57 7.45 -11.03
CA TRP A 78 0.72 6.84 -11.20
C TRP A 78 1.09 6.12 -9.90
N ASN A 79 1.07 4.78 -9.91
CA ASN A 79 1.37 3.98 -8.73
C ASN A 79 2.87 3.66 -8.69
N ASN A 80 3.62 4.37 -7.86
CA ASN A 80 5.04 4.11 -7.63
C ASN A 80 5.24 3.60 -6.22
N TYR A 81 6.17 2.65 -6.04
CA TYR A 81 6.52 2.17 -4.72
C TYR A 81 7.96 1.68 -4.63
N LEU A 82 8.49 1.74 -3.42
CA LEU A 82 9.68 1.01 -2.98
C LEU A 82 9.24 -0.03 -1.96
N SER A 83 9.72 -1.25 -2.11
CA SER A 83 9.48 -2.35 -1.18
C SER A 83 10.81 -2.97 -0.79
N SER A 84 11.09 -3.01 0.50
CA SER A 84 12.32 -3.59 1.04
C SER A 84 12.01 -4.70 2.04
N ARG A 85 12.89 -5.66 2.12
CA ARG A 85 12.92 -6.69 3.17
C ARG A 85 14.30 -6.73 3.77
N PHE A 86 14.36 -6.70 5.10
CA PHE A 86 15.56 -6.81 5.91
C PHE A 86 15.50 -8.09 6.72
N ASN A 87 16.50 -8.93 6.60
CA ASN A 87 16.75 -10.05 7.49
C ASN A 87 17.78 -9.57 8.52
N ILE A 88 17.31 -9.13 9.70
CA ILE A 88 18.14 -8.52 10.74
C ILE A 88 19.01 -9.61 11.40
N ASN A 89 18.40 -10.77 11.68
CA ASN A 89 19.03 -12.00 12.12
C ASN A 89 18.10 -13.19 11.82
N ASP A 90 18.46 -14.39 12.26
CA ASP A 90 17.70 -15.63 12.02
C ASP A 90 16.29 -15.63 12.63
N ARG A 91 15.99 -14.72 13.54
CA ARG A 91 14.69 -14.64 14.24
C ARG A 91 13.94 -13.34 14.00
N VAL A 92 14.58 -12.33 13.41
CA VAL A 92 13.98 -11.01 13.25
C VAL A 92 14.10 -10.56 11.81
N GLY A 93 12.95 -10.35 11.20
CA GLY A 93 12.81 -9.78 9.86
C GLY A 93 11.96 -8.51 9.86
N SER A 94 12.19 -7.65 8.88
CA SER A 94 11.36 -6.47 8.66
C SER A 94 11.04 -6.30 7.18
N ALA A 95 9.82 -5.88 6.88
CA ALA A 95 9.38 -5.55 5.53
C ALA A 95 8.79 -4.14 5.52
N TRP A 96 9.27 -3.30 4.61
CA TRP A 96 8.81 -1.93 4.44
C TRP A 96 8.32 -1.74 3.02
N THR A 97 7.17 -1.10 2.85
CA THR A 97 6.70 -0.69 1.54
C THR A 97 6.14 0.73 1.62
N VAL A 98 6.63 1.59 0.74
CA VAL A 98 6.17 2.97 0.64
C VAL A 98 5.65 3.20 -0.77
N TYR A 99 4.41 3.70 -0.88
CA TYR A 99 3.78 4.08 -2.13
C TYR A 99 3.65 5.59 -2.23
N ILE A 100 3.86 6.12 -3.43
CA ILE A 100 3.44 7.47 -3.81
C ILE A 100 2.56 7.38 -5.06
N GLN A 101 1.36 7.94 -4.98
CA GLN A 101 0.30 7.76 -5.99
C GLN A 101 -0.28 9.10 -6.43
N PRO A 102 0.48 9.92 -7.20
CA PRO A 102 -0.05 11.17 -7.74
C PRO A 102 -1.10 10.90 -8.82
N GLN A 103 -2.09 11.79 -8.92
CA GLN A 103 -3.07 11.77 -9.99
C GLN A 103 -2.46 12.35 -11.27
N PHE A 104 -2.60 11.67 -12.41
CA PHE A 104 -2.01 12.12 -13.69
C PHE A 104 -2.45 13.52 -14.12
N ARG A 105 -3.71 13.88 -13.90
CA ARG A 105 -4.25 15.20 -14.28
C ARG A 105 -3.96 16.29 -13.26
N ALA A 106 -3.54 15.93 -12.05
CA ALA A 106 -3.29 16.86 -10.95
C ALA A 106 -2.22 16.29 -10.02
N MET A 107 -0.94 16.39 -10.38
CA MET A 107 0.18 15.79 -9.64
C MET A 107 0.29 16.25 -8.17
N ARG A 108 -0.30 17.41 -7.82
CA ARG A 108 -0.40 17.90 -6.44
C ARG A 108 -1.47 17.19 -5.62
N ASP A 109 -2.36 16.43 -6.28
CA ASP A 109 -3.29 15.49 -5.65
C ASP A 109 -2.60 14.12 -5.62
N PHE A 110 -2.07 13.77 -4.48
CA PHE A 110 -1.35 12.51 -4.30
C PHE A 110 -1.70 11.85 -2.98
N ARG A 111 -1.54 10.53 -2.96
CA ARG A 111 -1.56 9.72 -1.74
C ARG A 111 -0.19 9.15 -1.48
N LEU A 112 0.17 9.09 -0.21
CA LEU A 112 1.35 8.40 0.28
C LEU A 112 0.88 7.33 1.27
N LEU A 113 1.36 6.10 1.07
CA LEU A 113 1.05 4.96 1.92
C LEU A 113 2.37 4.37 2.39
N SER A 114 2.47 4.03 3.66
CA SER A 114 3.64 3.37 4.23
C SER A 114 3.17 2.20 5.08
N ASP A 115 3.67 1.02 4.77
CA ASP A 115 3.44 -0.21 5.52
C ASP A 115 4.78 -0.72 6.03
N ILE A 116 4.92 -0.87 7.35
CA ILE A 116 6.11 -1.40 8.01
C ILE A 116 5.67 -2.59 8.84
N ASN A 117 6.31 -3.73 8.63
CA ASN A 117 6.09 -4.94 9.42
C ASN A 117 7.41 -5.38 10.04
N LEU A 118 7.39 -5.71 11.31
CA LEU A 118 8.46 -6.35 12.05
C LEU A 118 7.97 -7.74 12.47
N GLU A 119 8.67 -8.77 12.03
CA GLU A 119 8.39 -10.16 12.34
C GLU A 119 9.44 -10.66 13.32
N VAL A 120 9.01 -11.23 14.44
CA VAL A 120 9.89 -11.78 15.50
C VAL A 120 9.50 -13.22 15.76
N ASP A 121 10.41 -14.15 15.48
CA ASP A 121 10.29 -15.55 15.86
C ASP A 121 10.48 -15.68 17.37
N LEU A 122 9.42 -16.07 18.08
CA LEU A 122 9.40 -16.28 19.53
C LEU A 122 9.88 -17.67 19.94
N GLY A 123 10.16 -18.53 18.97
CA GLY A 123 10.52 -19.92 19.15
C GLY A 123 9.33 -20.88 19.04
N GLY A 124 9.60 -22.11 18.60
CA GLY A 124 8.56 -23.09 18.25
C GLY A 124 7.70 -22.59 17.10
N PRO A 125 6.37 -22.74 17.16
CA PRO A 125 5.48 -22.31 16.10
C PRO A 125 5.04 -20.83 16.20
N LEU A 126 5.57 -20.05 17.15
CA LEU A 126 5.06 -18.71 17.47
C LEU A 126 5.84 -17.60 16.79
N VAL A 127 5.13 -16.72 16.07
CA VAL A 127 5.67 -15.51 15.44
C VAL A 127 4.87 -14.30 15.90
N LEU A 128 5.56 -13.27 16.38
CA LEU A 128 4.98 -11.95 16.66
C LEU A 128 5.16 -11.06 15.43
N VAL A 129 4.09 -10.45 14.96
CA VAL A 129 4.10 -9.46 13.89
C VAL A 129 3.63 -8.12 14.43
N LEU A 130 4.49 -7.11 14.34
CA LEU A 130 4.16 -5.72 14.65
C LEU A 130 4.02 -4.97 13.33
N SER A 131 2.84 -4.41 13.08
CA SER A 131 2.53 -3.70 11.85
C SER A 131 2.24 -2.23 12.13
N TYR A 132 2.90 -1.34 11.39
CA TYR A 132 2.61 0.08 11.36
C TYR A 132 2.19 0.49 9.96
N GLN A 133 1.03 1.10 9.85
CA GLN A 133 0.51 1.63 8.60
C GLN A 133 0.29 3.13 8.72
N MET A 134 0.70 3.88 7.72
CA MET A 134 0.44 5.31 7.59
C MET A 134 -0.18 5.59 6.23
N ARG A 135 -1.23 6.38 6.21
CA ARG A 135 -1.89 6.88 5.00
C ARG A 135 -1.95 8.40 5.05
N TYR A 136 -1.46 9.02 4.01
CA TYR A 136 -1.59 10.46 3.79
C TYR A 136 -2.36 10.71 2.50
N ASP A 137 -3.36 11.58 2.56
CA ASP A 137 -4.09 12.09 1.40
C ASP A 137 -3.93 13.62 1.34
N SER A 138 -3.41 14.12 0.23
CA SER A 138 -3.19 15.57 0.06
C SER A 138 -4.50 16.36 -0.05
N ARG A 139 -5.60 15.70 -0.50
CA ARG A 139 -6.92 16.27 -0.70
C ARG A 139 -8.04 15.38 -0.15
N PRO A 140 -8.10 15.15 1.17
CA PRO A 140 -9.15 14.34 1.74
C PRO A 140 -10.52 15.03 1.66
N PRO A 141 -11.63 14.29 1.76
CA PRO A 141 -12.95 14.86 1.93
C PRO A 141 -13.02 15.80 3.14
N SER A 142 -13.95 16.78 3.10
CA SER A 142 -14.14 17.73 4.20
C SER A 142 -14.47 16.98 5.50
N GLY A 143 -13.77 17.32 6.58
CA GLY A 143 -13.93 16.69 7.89
C GLY A 143 -13.01 15.47 8.12
N ILE A 144 -12.30 14.99 7.10
CA ILE A 144 -11.32 13.89 7.24
C ILE A 144 -9.91 14.46 7.39
N LYS A 145 -9.14 13.88 8.31
CA LYS A 145 -7.72 14.24 8.49
C LYS A 145 -6.88 13.79 7.28
N LYS A 146 -5.83 14.55 7.01
CA LYS A 146 -4.88 14.21 5.92
C LYS A 146 -4.02 12.99 6.23
N ILE A 147 -3.78 12.71 7.50
CA ILE A 147 -2.96 11.60 7.98
C ILE A 147 -3.84 10.69 8.81
N ASP A 148 -3.75 9.41 8.52
CA ASP A 148 -4.30 8.31 9.30
C ASP A 148 -3.19 7.30 9.58
N THR A 149 -3.14 6.78 10.82
CA THR A 149 -2.13 5.81 11.24
C THR A 149 -2.80 4.66 11.99
N LYS A 150 -2.30 3.45 11.74
CA LYS A 150 -2.76 2.22 12.37
C LYS A 150 -1.58 1.42 12.88
N ILE A 151 -1.67 0.93 14.10
CA ILE A 151 -0.71 -0.02 14.69
C ILE A 151 -1.47 -1.28 15.03
N GLU A 152 -0.95 -2.41 14.61
CA GLU A 152 -1.50 -3.74 14.89
C GLU A 152 -0.42 -4.66 15.42
N ASN A 153 -0.78 -5.46 16.42
CA ASN A 153 0.06 -6.51 16.96
C ASN A 153 -0.66 -7.84 16.74
N THR A 154 0.01 -8.78 16.11
CA THR A 154 -0.54 -10.11 15.81
C THR A 154 0.43 -11.18 16.31
N VAL A 155 -0.09 -12.18 17.01
CA VAL A 155 0.65 -13.41 17.27
C VAL A 155 0.10 -14.49 16.35
N ALA A 156 0.96 -15.04 15.51
CA ALA A 156 0.62 -16.09 14.55
C ALA A 156 1.24 -17.42 14.99
N ILE A 157 0.55 -18.52 14.67
CA ILE A 157 1.05 -19.89 14.83
C ILE A 157 1.36 -20.40 13.42
N VAL A 158 2.61 -20.78 13.20
CA VAL A 158 3.09 -21.32 11.92
C VAL A 158 3.33 -22.83 12.09
N PHE A 159 2.68 -23.65 11.24
CA PHE A 159 2.78 -25.12 11.29
C PHE A 159 3.65 -25.63 10.15
#